data_f699d004d51b079669ee3b42934e211d
#
_entry.id   f699d004d51b079669ee3b42934e211d
#
_cell.length_a   1.000
_cell.length_b   1.000
_cell.length_c   1.000
_cell.angle_alpha   90.00
_cell.angle_beta   90.00
_cell.angle_gamma   90.00
#
_symmetry.space_group_name_H-M   'P 1'
#
loop_
_entity.id
_entity.type
_entity.pdbx_description
1 polymer ?
#
loop_
_entity_poly.entity_id
_entity_poly.type
_entity_poly.pdbx_seq_one_letter_code
_entity_poly.pdbx_strand_id
1 'polypeptide(L)'
;MRLLTILLLCAVAVGCGYGSHSTTPPQPGATPTISQLNPSGVVAGSQAFTLEVDGTNFASNAVINFNSAAVTTTWVTGVKLTASIPSSAITTAKTVPVTVTNQAVAGGIYGGGTTAVTSQPMNFTIQ
;
A
#
# COMPACT_ATOMS: atom_id res chain seq x y z
N MET A 1 -58.98 -52.74 20.04
CA MET A 1 -59.08 -51.42 19.30
C MET A 1 -58.38 -50.36 20.11
N ARG A 2 -57.22 -49.97 19.70
CA ARG A 2 -56.43 -48.98 20.41
C ARG A 2 -56.18 -47.84 19.43
N LEU A 3 -56.82 -46.69 19.69
CA LEU A 3 -56.53 -45.45 19.00
C LEU A 3 -55.13 -44.94 19.43
N LEU A 4 -54.20 -44.92 18.51
CA LEU A 4 -52.95 -44.31 18.75
C LEU A 4 -52.96 -42.85 18.15
N THR A 5 -53.17 -41.89 19.05
CA THR A 5 -53.17 -40.48 18.69
C THR A 5 -51.73 -40.04 18.58
N ILE A 6 -51.26 -39.86 17.36
CA ILE A 6 -49.94 -39.28 17.12
C ILE A 6 -50.08 -37.76 17.18
N LEU A 7 -49.55 -37.15 18.23
CA LEU A 7 -49.45 -35.73 18.42
C LEU A 7 -48.25 -35.24 17.58
N LEU A 8 -48.52 -34.66 16.43
CA LEU A 8 -47.51 -34.03 15.59
C LEU A 8 -47.12 -32.65 16.16
N LEU A 9 -46.00 -32.61 16.87
CA LEU A 9 -45.43 -31.37 17.41
C LEU A 9 -44.74 -30.60 16.28
N CYS A 10 -45.42 -29.61 15.68
CA CYS A 10 -44.82 -28.66 14.78
C CYS A 10 -43.90 -27.73 15.55
N ALA A 11 -42.60 -28.03 15.57
CA ALA A 11 -41.58 -27.10 16.00
C ALA A 11 -41.39 -26.03 14.91
N VAL A 12 -42.02 -24.87 15.08
CA VAL A 12 -41.71 -23.69 14.27
C VAL A 12 -40.36 -23.14 14.75
N ALA A 13 -39.29 -23.53 14.11
CA ALA A 13 -38.02 -22.89 14.28
C ALA A 13 -38.08 -21.50 13.60
N VAL A 14 -38.38 -20.48 14.37
CA VAL A 14 -38.14 -19.08 13.94
C VAL A 14 -36.63 -18.90 13.93
N GLY A 15 -36.03 -19.21 12.81
CA GLY A 15 -34.64 -18.83 12.55
C GLY A 15 -34.59 -17.31 12.40
N CYS A 16 -34.29 -16.60 13.48
CA CYS A 16 -33.78 -15.25 13.35
C CYS A 16 -32.44 -15.33 12.58
N GLY A 17 -32.54 -15.13 11.28
CA GLY A 17 -31.36 -14.92 10.46
C GLY A 17 -30.65 -13.64 10.91
N TYR A 18 -29.74 -13.75 11.87
CA TYR A 18 -28.73 -12.76 12.06
C TYR A 18 -27.90 -12.77 10.77
N GLY A 19 -28.12 -11.77 9.92
CA GLY A 19 -27.26 -11.52 8.79
C GLY A 19 -25.83 -11.35 9.29
N SER A 20 -25.04 -12.41 9.18
CA SER A 20 -23.61 -12.32 9.38
C SER A 20 -23.08 -11.36 8.32
N HIS A 21 -22.86 -10.11 8.70
CA HIS A 21 -22.09 -9.19 7.88
C HIS A 21 -20.67 -9.75 7.85
N SER A 22 -20.35 -10.52 6.82
CA SER A 22 -18.98 -10.95 6.57
C SER A 22 -18.18 -9.69 6.25
N THR A 23 -17.46 -9.17 7.23
CA THR A 23 -16.47 -8.14 6.99
C THR A 23 -15.33 -8.78 6.22
N THR A 24 -15.13 -8.38 4.98
CA THR A 24 -14.00 -8.84 4.18
C THR A 24 -12.72 -8.26 4.79
N PRO A 25 -11.73 -9.09 5.18
CA PRO A 25 -10.46 -8.57 5.69
C PRO A 25 -9.74 -7.75 4.62
N PRO A 26 -8.89 -6.78 4.99
CA PRO A 26 -8.07 -6.06 4.04
C PRO A 26 -7.17 -7.02 3.27
N GLN A 27 -7.07 -6.82 1.96
CA GLN A 27 -6.22 -7.59 1.08
C GLN A 27 -4.89 -6.85 0.88
N PRO A 28 -3.75 -7.54 0.71
CA PRO A 28 -2.50 -6.89 0.30
C PRO A 28 -2.71 -6.11 -0.99
N GLY A 29 -2.22 -4.87 -1.01
CA GLY A 29 -2.18 -4.08 -2.23
C GLY A 29 -1.22 -4.69 -3.26
N ALA A 30 -1.26 -4.19 -4.51
CA ALA A 30 -0.26 -4.59 -5.50
C ALA A 30 1.13 -4.16 -5.03
N THR A 31 2.11 -5.07 -5.09
CA THR A 31 3.49 -4.78 -4.71
C THR A 31 4.13 -3.85 -5.74
N PRO A 32 4.57 -2.64 -5.36
CA PRO A 32 5.27 -1.76 -6.27
C PRO A 32 6.67 -2.30 -6.56
N THR A 33 7.18 -2.00 -7.75
CA THR A 33 8.54 -2.38 -8.15
C THR A 33 9.22 -1.15 -8.74
N ILE A 34 10.47 -0.89 -8.33
CA ILE A 34 11.30 0.16 -8.90
C ILE A 34 12.19 -0.44 -9.98
N SER A 35 12.23 0.14 -11.16
CA SER A 35 13.09 -0.27 -12.26
C SER A 35 14.23 0.70 -12.51
N GLN A 36 14.03 1.99 -12.22
CA GLN A 36 15.01 3.04 -12.47
C GLN A 36 14.82 4.24 -11.54
N LEU A 37 15.91 4.89 -11.18
CA LEU A 37 15.96 6.19 -10.53
C LEU A 37 16.61 7.20 -11.45
N ASN A 38 16.05 8.41 -11.55
CA ASN A 38 16.59 9.49 -12.35
C ASN A 38 16.53 10.83 -11.58
N PRO A 39 17.68 11.41 -11.22
CA PRO A 39 19.03 10.85 -11.36
C PRO A 39 19.23 9.61 -10.48
N SER A 40 20.18 8.76 -10.81
CA SER A 40 20.58 7.61 -10.00
C SER A 40 21.55 7.97 -8.87
N GLY A 41 22.03 9.21 -8.87
CA GLY A 41 22.92 9.76 -7.85
C GLY A 41 23.14 11.26 -8.03
N VAL A 42 23.65 11.89 -6.99
CA VAL A 42 24.01 13.33 -6.97
C VAL A 42 25.28 13.54 -6.15
N VAL A 43 25.91 14.72 -6.31
CA VAL A 43 27.05 15.12 -5.48
C VAL A 43 26.54 15.58 -4.11
N ALA A 44 27.24 15.19 -3.03
CA ALA A 44 26.93 15.65 -1.68
C ALA A 44 26.97 17.18 -1.58
N GLY A 45 26.01 17.75 -0.86
CA GLY A 45 25.88 19.20 -0.72
C GLY A 45 25.26 19.91 -1.93
N SER A 46 24.80 19.18 -2.95
CA SER A 46 24.05 19.75 -4.06
C SER A 46 22.75 20.41 -3.58
N GLN A 47 22.15 21.22 -4.45
CA GLN A 47 20.84 21.81 -4.18
C GLN A 47 19.74 20.73 -4.16
N ALA A 48 18.57 21.10 -3.64
CA ALA A 48 17.38 20.26 -3.74
C ALA A 48 17.09 19.92 -5.20
N PHE A 49 16.64 18.69 -5.45
CA PHE A 49 16.35 18.19 -6.80
C PHE A 49 15.08 17.37 -6.84
N THR A 50 14.57 17.14 -8.04
CA THR A 50 13.44 16.22 -8.24
C THR A 50 13.99 14.84 -8.59
N LEU A 51 13.63 13.85 -7.80
CA LEU A 51 13.88 12.44 -8.07
C LEU A 51 12.70 11.87 -8.86
N GLU A 52 12.95 11.31 -10.02
CA GLU A 52 11.98 10.53 -10.78
C GLU A 52 12.21 9.05 -10.50
N VAL A 53 11.14 8.33 -10.22
CA VAL A 53 11.15 6.89 -9.94
C VAL A 53 10.27 6.22 -10.98
N ASP A 54 10.88 5.41 -11.83
CA ASP A 54 10.19 4.58 -12.80
C ASP A 54 10.05 3.15 -12.27
N GLY A 55 8.94 2.50 -12.59
CA GLY A 55 8.67 1.15 -12.13
C GLY A 55 7.33 0.62 -12.56
N THR A 56 6.69 -0.18 -11.71
CA THR A 56 5.37 -0.75 -11.96
C THR A 56 4.55 -0.83 -10.69
N ASN A 57 3.22 -0.92 -10.85
CA ASN A 57 2.25 -1.09 -9.77
C ASN A 57 2.25 0.07 -8.75
N PHE A 58 2.53 1.30 -9.18
CA PHE A 58 2.43 2.46 -8.31
C PHE A 58 0.98 2.87 -8.13
N ALA A 59 0.46 2.75 -6.92
CA ALA A 59 -0.86 3.24 -6.58
C ALA A 59 -0.88 4.78 -6.55
N SER A 60 -2.04 5.38 -6.77
CA SER A 60 -2.19 6.85 -6.76
C SER A 60 -1.86 7.50 -5.42
N ASN A 61 -1.83 6.71 -4.34
CA ASN A 61 -1.43 7.11 -2.99
C ASN A 61 -0.01 6.65 -2.62
N ALA A 62 0.79 6.22 -3.60
CA ALA A 62 2.15 5.76 -3.37
C ALA A 62 3.04 6.88 -2.83
N VAL A 63 3.94 6.53 -1.94
CA VAL A 63 4.92 7.44 -1.32
C VAL A 63 6.32 6.90 -1.55
N ILE A 64 7.22 7.77 -2.00
CA ILE A 64 8.63 7.48 -2.08
C ILE A 64 9.27 7.68 -0.69
N ASN A 65 10.05 6.69 -0.26
CA ASN A 65 10.88 6.80 0.93
C ASN A 65 12.33 6.91 0.49
N PHE A 66 12.97 8.01 0.85
CA PHE A 66 14.38 8.27 0.59
C PHE A 66 15.16 8.09 1.88
N ASN A 67 16.11 7.15 1.92
CA ASN A 67 16.84 6.79 3.14
C ASN A 67 15.90 6.47 4.32
N SER A 68 14.85 5.71 4.07
CA SER A 68 13.81 5.33 5.04
C SER A 68 12.91 6.48 5.52
N ALA A 69 13.06 7.68 5.01
CA ALA A 69 12.20 8.83 5.31
C ALA A 69 11.23 9.09 4.15
N ALA A 70 9.95 9.21 4.45
CA ALA A 70 8.93 9.58 3.47
C ALA A 70 9.19 10.99 2.94
N VAL A 71 9.16 11.16 1.62
CA VAL A 71 9.32 12.45 0.96
C VAL A 71 8.06 12.84 0.22
N THR A 72 7.88 14.15 0.00
CA THR A 72 6.73 14.64 -0.77
C THR A 72 6.76 14.05 -2.17
N THR A 73 5.77 13.20 -2.47
CA THR A 73 5.66 12.42 -3.69
C THR A 73 4.51 12.90 -4.53
N THR A 74 4.73 13.04 -5.83
CA THR A 74 3.69 13.28 -6.84
C THR A 74 3.51 12.02 -7.68
N TRP A 75 2.29 11.50 -7.71
CA TRP A 75 1.93 10.40 -8.61
C TRP A 75 1.72 10.95 -10.01
N VAL A 76 2.46 10.44 -10.98
CA VAL A 76 2.33 10.82 -12.40
C VAL A 76 1.51 9.77 -13.14
N THR A 77 1.93 8.51 -13.02
CA THR A 77 1.24 7.34 -13.58
C THR A 77 1.51 6.12 -12.70
N GLY A 78 0.84 5.00 -12.98
CA GLY A 78 1.11 3.72 -12.31
C GLY A 78 2.52 3.15 -12.53
N VAL A 79 3.35 3.80 -13.37
CA VAL A 79 4.73 3.42 -13.67
C VAL A 79 5.74 4.54 -13.41
N LYS A 80 5.29 5.70 -12.96
CA LYS A 80 6.15 6.87 -12.72
C LYS A 80 5.68 7.69 -11.52
N LEU A 81 6.63 7.97 -10.63
CA LEU A 81 6.48 8.89 -9.50
C LEU A 81 7.57 9.95 -9.55
N THR A 82 7.33 11.11 -8.97
CA THR A 82 8.35 12.13 -8.72
C THR A 82 8.34 12.57 -7.26
N ALA A 83 9.49 12.93 -6.74
CA ALA A 83 9.62 13.45 -5.39
C ALA A 83 10.61 14.59 -5.32
N SER A 84 10.33 15.56 -4.46
CA SER A 84 11.27 16.63 -4.14
C SER A 84 12.18 16.17 -3.01
N ILE A 85 13.49 16.07 -3.30
CA ILE A 85 14.51 15.70 -2.32
C ILE A 85 15.19 16.97 -1.84
N PRO A 86 15.10 17.32 -0.55
CA PRO A 86 15.72 18.52 -0.03
C PRO A 86 17.25 18.37 0.06
N SER A 87 17.98 19.47 -0.04
CA SER A 87 19.43 19.48 0.09
C SER A 87 19.93 18.93 1.42
N SER A 88 19.12 19.04 2.48
CA SER A 88 19.44 18.48 3.80
C SER A 88 19.52 16.94 3.82
N ALA A 89 18.90 16.26 2.87
CA ALA A 89 18.93 14.80 2.76
C ALA A 89 20.19 14.26 2.09
N ILE A 90 20.98 15.13 1.43
CA ILE A 90 22.15 14.79 0.59
C ILE A 90 23.42 15.50 1.02
N THR A 91 23.56 15.82 2.30
CA THR A 91 24.72 16.56 2.83
C THR A 91 26.01 15.75 2.88
N THR A 92 25.93 14.44 2.91
CA THR A 92 27.08 13.54 3.12
C THR A 92 27.09 12.45 2.06
N ALA A 93 28.27 12.17 1.50
CA ALA A 93 28.48 11.09 0.53
C ALA A 93 28.16 9.74 1.17
N LYS A 94 27.24 9.00 0.59
CA LYS A 94 26.79 7.66 1.00
C LYS A 94 25.84 7.03 -0.03
N THR A 95 25.63 5.75 0.07
CA THR A 95 24.56 5.07 -0.67
C THR A 95 23.34 4.95 0.24
N VAL A 96 22.18 5.35 -0.26
CA VAL A 96 20.91 5.29 0.49
C VAL A 96 19.88 4.45 -0.25
N PRO A 97 19.04 3.68 0.47
CA PRO A 97 17.95 2.95 -0.15
C PRO A 97 16.81 3.89 -0.51
N VAL A 98 16.23 3.68 -1.69
CA VAL A 98 14.97 4.27 -2.12
C VAL A 98 13.94 3.18 -2.25
N THR A 99 12.80 3.34 -1.63
CA THR A 99 11.66 2.43 -1.73
C THR A 99 10.39 3.19 -2.07
N VAL A 100 9.41 2.49 -2.59
CA VAL A 100 8.06 3.02 -2.82
C VAL A 100 7.08 2.20 -1.97
N THR A 101 6.23 2.89 -1.23
CA THR A 101 5.15 2.26 -0.46
C THR A 101 3.80 2.67 -1.04
N ASN A 102 3.05 1.70 -1.54
CA ASN A 102 1.63 1.88 -1.79
C ASN A 102 0.93 1.91 -0.44
N GLN A 103 0.30 3.01 -0.09
CA GLN A 103 -0.34 3.18 1.21
C GLN A 103 -1.57 2.28 1.34
N ALA A 104 -1.92 1.95 2.58
CA ALA A 104 -3.16 1.26 2.87
C ALA A 104 -4.36 2.09 2.40
N VAL A 105 -5.38 1.39 1.92
CA VAL A 105 -6.69 1.99 1.59
C VAL A 105 -7.72 1.40 2.55
N ALA A 106 -8.45 2.27 3.22
CA ALA A 106 -9.52 1.83 4.11
C ALA A 106 -10.61 1.10 3.33
N GLY A 107 -11.14 0.02 3.91
CA GLY A 107 -12.33 -0.65 3.40
C GLY A 107 -13.59 0.17 3.63
N GLY A 108 -14.66 -0.19 2.93
CA GLY A 108 -15.99 0.37 3.15
C GLY A 108 -16.65 -0.19 4.41
N ILE A 109 -17.94 0.13 4.61
CA ILE A 109 -18.73 -0.31 5.76
C ILE A 109 -18.84 -1.84 5.88
N TYR A 110 -18.59 -2.57 4.80
CA TYR A 110 -18.58 -4.04 4.75
C TYR A 110 -17.16 -4.63 4.81
N GLY A 111 -16.15 -3.84 5.17
CA GLY A 111 -14.76 -4.27 5.16
C GLY A 111 -14.09 -4.11 3.80
N GLY A 112 -13.05 -4.89 3.54
CA GLY A 112 -12.19 -4.78 2.35
C GLY A 112 -11.09 -3.73 2.54
N GLY A 113 -10.71 -3.08 1.45
CA GLY A 113 -9.54 -2.19 1.44
C GLY A 113 -8.24 -2.93 1.17
N THR A 114 -7.12 -2.24 1.29
CA THR A 114 -5.79 -2.82 1.09
C THR A 114 -4.86 -2.47 2.24
N THR A 115 -3.93 -3.38 2.54
CA THR A 115 -2.81 -3.09 3.43
C THR A 115 -1.67 -2.42 2.65
N ALA A 116 -0.85 -1.64 3.35
CA ALA A 116 0.32 -1.03 2.75
C ALA A 116 1.34 -2.09 2.29
N VAL A 117 1.97 -1.86 1.14
CA VAL A 117 2.98 -2.75 0.57
C VAL A 117 4.15 -1.90 0.06
N THR A 118 5.36 -2.30 0.41
CA THR A 118 6.60 -1.58 0.05
C THR A 118 7.42 -2.38 -0.96
N SER A 119 8.02 -1.67 -1.92
CA SER A 119 8.92 -2.25 -2.93
C SER A 119 10.22 -2.75 -2.31
N GLN A 120 10.95 -3.57 -3.07
CA GLN A 120 12.38 -3.77 -2.81
C GLN A 120 13.12 -2.45 -2.94
N PRO A 121 14.20 -2.24 -2.17
CA PRO A 121 14.99 -1.03 -2.25
C PRO A 121 15.83 -0.97 -3.52
N MET A 122 15.97 0.24 -4.07
CA MET A 122 16.95 0.55 -5.11
C MET A 122 17.95 1.57 -4.56
N ASN A 123 19.23 1.32 -4.80
CA ASN A 123 20.30 2.16 -4.27
C ASN A 123 20.42 3.48 -5.03
N PHE A 124 20.48 4.57 -4.27
CA PHE A 124 20.79 5.90 -4.76
C PHE A 124 22.16 6.33 -4.18
N THR A 125 23.05 6.85 -5.04
CA THR A 125 24.41 7.19 -4.64
C THR A 125 24.55 8.70 -4.45
N ILE A 126 25.02 9.11 -3.28
CA ILE A 126 25.47 10.48 -2.98
C ILE A 126 26.99 10.45 -2.98
N GLN A 127 27.61 11.16 -3.91
CA GLN A 127 29.07 11.19 -4.14
C GLN A 127 29.73 12.37 -3.48
#